data_21e2f15bc052ce83c382f1ed6a317577
#
_entry.id   21e2f15bc052ce83c382f1ed6a317577
#
_cell.length_a   1.000
_cell.length_b   1.000
_cell.length_c   1.000
_cell.angle_alpha   90.00
_cell.angle_beta   90.00
_cell.angle_gamma   90.00
#
_symmetry.space_group_name_H-M   'P 1'
#
loop_
_entity.id
_entity.type
_entity.pdbx_description
1 polymer ?
#
loop_
_entity_poly.entity_id
_entity_poly.type
_entity_poly.pdbx_seq_one_letter_code
_entity_poly.pdbx_strand_id
1 'polypeptide(L)'
;MDYDELRMQGDNELSHALYTSHDRYKLTKYLFQAASDYTWKINDRNEININNRFRYDRFSEEYTESNMFDQSGKRHEGTRSYETEHHWDCDGGASYTLRYRPQGKLEVGYQYVTYSEHGDYKICYWNRDAEEFKWQDGTQGQENLYAPFYYRRQTHSAYAQLNERFGPVALDAGLRAERLKDDMDLPTITSRHKKYTDLFPSAHIGYYSNVGTFTLGYSRRTNRPGIWKLEPYITYEDYYTRIIGNPDLNSEYIHALDLEWRKTLAHDMTLSVTGFVRRNTGVVDYIRRAYEPGVTLDSIINAGNKWEKGLELQFTAKPARWWNTTVNASGFHYNFHASYEGCHNSHGLSGQLGWINNFVVARNTSLQFDGHVVAPRQLTQGRESAYCYFDLAARQTLLGKKLSIGLVAHNLLHTARYHSRRHTEFLVSETWVKPKYPCINLAITYHFRQQNGKANTGKALSTEAEFTGKDF
;
A
#
# COMPACT_ATOMS: atom_id res chain seq x y z
N MET A 1 3.20 5.41 -24.38
CA MET A 1 2.20 6.39 -23.91
C MET A 1 2.16 7.52 -24.93
N ASP A 2 1.01 8.06 -25.27
CA ASP A 2 0.89 9.14 -26.24
C ASP A 2 0.60 10.44 -25.47
N TYR A 3 1.34 11.50 -25.77
CA TYR A 3 1.20 12.81 -25.14
C TYR A 3 0.72 13.82 -26.18
N ASP A 4 -0.27 14.61 -25.78
CA ASP A 4 -0.79 15.75 -26.53
C ASP A 4 -0.54 17.01 -25.69
N GLU A 5 0.46 17.81 -26.10
CA GLU A 5 0.86 19.02 -25.38
C GLU A 5 0.30 20.23 -26.09
N LEU A 6 -0.65 20.93 -25.46
CA LEU A 6 -1.19 22.21 -25.90
C LEU A 6 -0.73 23.32 -24.95
N ARG A 7 0.04 24.27 -25.43
CA ARG A 7 0.46 25.45 -24.68
C ARG A 7 -0.45 26.64 -25.02
N MET A 8 -1.01 27.23 -23.96
CA MET A 8 -1.93 28.34 -24.05
C MET A 8 -1.44 29.55 -23.25
N GLN A 9 -1.69 30.75 -23.75
CA GLN A 9 -1.57 31.99 -22.98
C GLN A 9 -2.89 32.73 -23.06
N GLY A 10 -3.68 32.65 -21.97
CA GLY A 10 -5.10 33.00 -22.02
C GLY A 10 -5.84 32.08 -22.99
N ASP A 11 -6.58 32.65 -23.93
CA ASP A 11 -7.29 31.91 -24.97
C ASP A 11 -6.47 31.69 -26.25
N ASN A 12 -5.21 32.12 -26.27
CA ASN A 12 -4.33 31.98 -27.45
C ASN A 12 -3.49 30.72 -27.35
N GLU A 13 -3.55 29.90 -28.37
CA GLU A 13 -2.66 28.76 -28.54
C GLU A 13 -1.23 29.24 -28.90
N LEU A 14 -0.23 28.84 -28.09
CA LEU A 14 1.17 29.14 -28.33
C LEU A 14 1.87 28.03 -29.11
N SER A 15 1.58 26.78 -28.77
CA SER A 15 2.13 25.62 -29.47
C SER A 15 1.30 24.37 -29.19
N HIS A 16 1.30 23.47 -30.16
CA HIS A 16 0.70 22.15 -30.06
C HIS A 16 1.72 21.11 -30.57
N ALA A 17 2.04 20.14 -29.73
CA ALA A 17 3.00 19.10 -30.09
C ALA A 17 2.51 17.74 -29.62
N LEU A 18 2.67 16.74 -30.49
CA LEU A 18 2.33 15.34 -30.22
C LEU A 18 3.62 14.53 -30.09
N TYR A 19 3.72 13.81 -28.98
CA TYR A 19 4.86 12.93 -28.68
C TYR A 19 4.37 11.55 -28.28
N THR A 20 5.19 10.54 -28.55
CA THR A 20 4.99 9.18 -28.04
C THR A 20 6.11 8.84 -27.07
N SER A 21 5.79 8.42 -25.84
CA SER A 21 6.76 7.92 -24.90
C SER A 21 6.87 6.42 -24.95
N HIS A 22 8.11 5.93 -24.93
CA HIS A 22 8.44 4.53 -24.73
C HIS A 22 9.30 4.40 -23.48
N ASP A 23 8.71 3.83 -22.44
CA ASP A 23 9.37 3.60 -21.16
C ASP A 23 9.81 2.14 -21.08
N ARG A 24 11.05 1.92 -20.66
CA ARG A 24 11.64 0.61 -20.46
C ARG A 24 12.38 0.58 -19.15
N TYR A 25 12.17 -0.47 -18.39
CA TYR A 25 12.95 -0.71 -17.18
C TYR A 25 13.48 -2.14 -17.15
N LYS A 26 14.66 -2.30 -16.55
CA LYS A 26 15.28 -3.57 -16.30
C LYS A 26 15.78 -3.60 -14.87
N LEU A 27 15.15 -4.44 -14.07
CA LEU A 27 15.48 -4.59 -12.68
C LEU A 27 15.85 -6.04 -12.34
N THR A 28 16.74 -6.18 -11.36
CA THR A 28 17.11 -7.46 -10.78
C THR A 28 16.98 -7.36 -9.26
N LYS A 29 16.28 -8.32 -8.66
CA LYS A 29 16.13 -8.37 -7.20
C LYS A 29 16.54 -9.72 -6.66
N TYR A 30 17.42 -9.69 -5.64
CA TYR A 30 17.79 -10.85 -4.85
C TYR A 30 17.20 -10.69 -3.45
N LEU A 31 16.52 -11.72 -2.97
CA LEU A 31 15.90 -11.73 -1.65
C LEU A 31 16.37 -12.94 -0.87
N PHE A 32 16.88 -12.71 0.35
CA PHE A 32 17.11 -13.74 1.36
C PHE A 32 16.27 -13.40 2.60
N GLN A 33 15.54 -14.39 3.11
CA GLN A 33 14.75 -14.24 4.33
C GLN A 33 14.92 -15.48 5.21
N ALA A 34 15.11 -15.25 6.51
CA ALA A 34 15.11 -16.28 7.53
C ALA A 34 14.19 -15.86 8.69
N ALA A 35 13.42 -16.79 9.24
CA ALA A 35 12.58 -16.53 10.39
C ALA A 35 12.61 -17.71 11.34
N SER A 36 12.53 -17.41 12.64
CA SER A 36 12.40 -18.41 13.70
C SER A 36 11.33 -17.96 14.68
N ASP A 37 10.53 -18.91 15.14
CA ASP A 37 9.52 -18.72 16.17
C ASP A 37 9.67 -19.87 17.17
N TYR A 38 9.94 -19.53 18.42
CA TYR A 38 10.10 -20.48 19.49
C TYR A 38 9.12 -20.20 20.62
N THR A 39 8.26 -21.16 20.90
CA THR A 39 7.29 -21.08 21.99
C THR A 39 7.65 -22.07 23.10
N TRP A 40 7.94 -21.55 24.26
CA TRP A 40 8.19 -22.34 25.46
C TRP A 40 6.99 -22.28 26.41
N LYS A 41 6.26 -23.38 26.49
CA LYS A 41 5.20 -23.59 27.49
C LYS A 41 5.82 -24.07 28.79
N ILE A 42 5.98 -23.15 29.74
CA ILE A 42 6.51 -23.46 31.08
C ILE A 42 5.52 -24.35 31.83
N ASN A 43 4.22 -24.01 31.71
CA ASN A 43 3.07 -24.77 32.20
C ASN A 43 1.80 -24.28 31.48
N ASP A 44 0.61 -24.78 31.87
CA ASP A 44 -0.67 -24.40 31.24
C ASP A 44 -1.01 -22.92 31.35
N ARG A 45 -0.39 -22.22 32.30
CA ARG A 45 -0.67 -20.79 32.57
C ARG A 45 0.40 -19.86 32.04
N ASN A 46 1.64 -20.36 31.87
CA ASN A 46 2.82 -19.54 31.58
C ASN A 46 3.48 -19.95 30.29
N GLU A 47 3.63 -19.02 29.39
CA GLU A 47 4.21 -19.25 28.07
C GLU A 47 5.14 -18.09 27.70
N ILE A 48 6.30 -18.40 27.15
CA ILE A 48 7.23 -17.44 26.54
C ILE A 48 7.26 -17.71 25.05
N ASN A 49 7.11 -16.65 24.26
CA ASN A 49 7.36 -16.69 22.82
C ASN A 49 8.54 -15.79 22.48
N ILE A 50 9.45 -16.31 21.65
CA ILE A 50 10.60 -15.59 21.11
C ILE A 50 10.51 -15.73 19.60
N ASN A 51 10.44 -14.62 18.87
CA ASN A 51 10.44 -14.60 17.43
C ASN A 51 11.58 -13.77 16.89
N ASN A 52 12.03 -14.13 15.70
CA ASN A 52 13.02 -13.36 14.97
C ASN A 52 12.78 -13.53 13.47
N ARG A 53 12.90 -12.46 12.75
CA ARG A 53 12.88 -12.43 11.29
C ARG A 53 14.04 -11.56 10.81
N PHE A 54 14.82 -12.09 9.90
CA PHE A 54 15.86 -11.38 9.18
C PHE A 54 15.53 -11.40 7.71
N ARG A 55 15.67 -10.27 7.04
CA ARG A 55 15.54 -10.13 5.61
C ARG A 55 16.71 -9.31 5.09
N TYR A 56 17.27 -9.77 3.98
CA TYR A 56 18.20 -9.01 3.17
C TYR A 56 17.71 -9.02 1.74
N ASP A 57 17.66 -7.87 1.10
CA ASP A 57 17.49 -7.82 -0.34
C ASP A 57 18.44 -6.81 -0.98
N ARG A 58 18.83 -7.16 -2.18
CA ARG A 58 19.52 -6.30 -3.10
C ARG A 58 18.59 -6.04 -4.27
N PHE A 59 18.32 -4.79 -4.50
CA PHE A 59 17.62 -4.29 -5.66
C PHE A 59 18.65 -3.62 -6.58
N SER A 60 18.59 -3.91 -7.86
CA SER A 60 19.41 -3.26 -8.86
C SER A 60 18.54 -2.98 -10.06
N GLU A 61 18.22 -1.72 -10.24
CA GLU A 61 17.62 -1.19 -11.45
C GLU A 61 18.78 -0.93 -12.43
N GLU A 62 19.00 -1.89 -13.33
CA GLU A 62 20.10 -1.77 -14.31
C GLU A 62 19.92 -0.53 -15.17
N TYR A 63 18.66 -0.18 -15.49
CA TYR A 63 18.25 1.11 -16.02
C TYR A 63 16.72 1.24 -16.07
N THR A 64 16.24 2.48 -15.90
CA THR A 64 14.92 2.93 -16.33
C THR A 64 15.11 4.00 -17.40
N GLU A 65 14.55 3.76 -18.58
CA GLU A 65 14.56 4.71 -19.68
C GLU A 65 13.16 5.25 -19.89
N SER A 66 13.06 6.58 -19.98
CA SER A 66 11.89 7.27 -20.52
C SER A 66 12.31 8.05 -21.76
N ASN A 67 11.76 7.66 -22.90
CA ASN A 67 12.16 8.18 -24.21
C ASN A 67 10.97 8.83 -24.89
N MET A 68 11.17 10.04 -25.39
CA MET A 68 10.19 10.80 -26.15
C MET A 68 10.53 10.80 -27.63
N PHE A 69 9.56 10.43 -28.45
CA PHE A 69 9.68 10.40 -29.89
C PHE A 69 8.70 11.39 -30.51
N ASP A 70 9.17 12.13 -31.49
CA ASP A 70 8.33 12.99 -32.30
C ASP A 70 7.47 12.18 -33.30
N GLN A 71 6.61 12.85 -34.05
CA GLN A 71 5.76 12.23 -35.06
C GLN A 71 6.54 11.53 -36.21
N SER A 72 7.80 11.88 -36.41
CA SER A 72 8.67 11.23 -37.39
C SER A 72 9.30 9.93 -36.87
N GLY A 73 9.08 9.63 -35.56
CA GLY A 73 9.71 8.50 -34.90
C GLY A 73 11.16 8.75 -34.46
N LYS A 74 11.63 10.01 -34.58
CA LYS A 74 12.96 10.39 -34.09
C LYS A 74 12.89 10.66 -32.60
N ARG A 75 13.88 10.15 -31.83
CA ARG A 75 14.00 10.46 -30.39
C ARG A 75 14.29 11.94 -30.21
N HIS A 76 13.37 12.62 -29.55
CA HIS A 76 13.45 14.03 -29.27
C HIS A 76 14.17 14.29 -27.95
N GLU A 77 13.82 13.54 -26.91
CA GLU A 77 14.40 13.62 -25.59
C GLU A 77 14.38 12.26 -24.89
N GLY A 78 15.05 12.16 -23.75
CA GLY A 78 15.02 10.96 -22.95
C GLY A 78 15.86 11.07 -21.70
N THR A 79 15.51 10.27 -20.71
CA THR A 79 16.27 10.07 -19.49
C THR A 79 16.61 8.59 -19.34
N ARG A 80 17.74 8.30 -18.71
CA ARG A 80 18.12 6.96 -18.29
C ARG A 80 18.66 7.03 -16.87
N SER A 81 17.96 6.41 -15.93
CA SER A 81 18.38 6.30 -14.54
C SER A 81 18.92 4.92 -14.21
N TYR A 82 19.71 4.87 -13.16
CA TYR A 82 20.28 3.67 -12.57
C TYR A 82 20.15 3.78 -11.07
N GLU A 83 19.67 2.72 -10.43
CA GLU A 83 19.51 2.68 -9.00
C GLU A 83 20.00 1.33 -8.45
N THR A 84 20.79 1.40 -7.40
CA THR A 84 21.24 0.20 -6.69
C THR A 84 20.94 0.38 -5.22
N GLU A 85 20.22 -0.55 -4.64
CA GLU A 85 19.84 -0.54 -3.24
C GLU A 85 20.21 -1.86 -2.57
N HIS A 86 20.74 -1.75 -1.37
CA HIS A 86 20.95 -2.85 -0.47
C HIS A 86 20.18 -2.56 0.81
N HIS A 87 19.23 -3.40 1.13
CA HIS A 87 18.54 -3.22 2.37
C HIS A 87 18.47 -4.50 3.20
N TRP A 88 18.45 -4.33 4.51
CA TRP A 88 18.24 -5.40 5.45
C TRP A 88 17.35 -4.95 6.58
N ASP A 89 16.52 -5.84 7.04
CA ASP A 89 15.68 -5.63 8.21
C ASP A 89 15.82 -6.82 9.18
N CYS A 90 15.73 -6.49 10.45
CA CYS A 90 15.64 -7.46 11.50
C CYS A 90 14.51 -7.09 12.44
N ASP A 91 13.61 -8.03 12.68
CA ASP A 91 12.48 -7.91 13.59
C ASP A 91 12.59 -9.01 14.62
N GLY A 92 12.93 -8.66 15.85
CA GLY A 92 13.12 -9.59 16.97
C GLY A 92 12.22 -9.21 18.13
N GLY A 93 11.56 -10.20 18.74
CA GLY A 93 10.66 -9.98 19.86
C GLY A 93 10.66 -11.10 20.86
N ALA A 94 10.29 -10.74 22.10
CA ALA A 94 10.01 -11.70 23.16
C ALA A 94 8.71 -11.27 23.87
N SER A 95 7.85 -12.23 24.16
CA SER A 95 6.64 -12.00 24.94
C SER A 95 6.43 -13.07 26.00
N TYR A 96 5.85 -12.66 27.09
CA TYR A 96 5.40 -13.52 28.16
C TYR A 96 3.89 -13.45 28.31
N THR A 97 3.24 -14.60 28.29
CA THR A 97 1.80 -14.76 28.46
C THR A 97 1.50 -15.42 29.79
N LEU A 98 0.67 -14.76 30.60
CA LEU A 98 0.11 -15.29 31.83
C LEU A 98 -1.38 -15.52 31.68
N ARG A 99 -1.84 -16.78 31.76
CA ARG A 99 -3.27 -17.15 31.85
C ARG A 99 -3.63 -17.31 33.34
N TYR A 100 -4.03 -16.21 33.98
CA TYR A 100 -4.30 -16.21 35.41
C TYR A 100 -5.68 -16.79 35.76
N ARG A 101 -6.56 -16.95 34.77
CA ARG A 101 -7.84 -17.68 34.85
C ARG A 101 -8.26 -18.21 33.48
N PRO A 102 -9.28 -19.11 33.37
CA PRO A 102 -9.63 -19.76 32.09
C PRO A 102 -9.96 -18.80 30.96
N GLN A 103 -10.47 -17.62 31.28
CA GLN A 103 -10.88 -16.59 30.31
C GLN A 103 -10.12 -15.27 30.50
N GLY A 104 -9.04 -15.27 31.31
CA GLY A 104 -8.21 -14.12 31.61
C GLY A 104 -6.78 -14.34 31.21
N LYS A 105 -6.25 -13.46 30.32
CA LYS A 105 -4.91 -13.50 29.78
C LYS A 105 -4.27 -12.12 29.86
N LEU A 106 -3.06 -12.07 30.41
CA LEU A 106 -2.17 -10.92 30.32
C LEU A 106 -0.96 -11.31 29.47
N GLU A 107 -0.63 -10.48 28.49
CA GLU A 107 0.57 -10.61 27.69
C GLU A 107 1.40 -9.34 27.81
N VAL A 108 2.69 -9.49 28.09
CA VAL A 108 3.67 -8.39 28.05
C VAL A 108 4.78 -8.76 27.12
N GLY A 109 5.29 -7.82 26.36
CA GLY A 109 6.33 -8.11 25.40
C GLY A 109 7.18 -6.91 25.04
N TYR A 110 8.30 -7.22 24.41
CA TYR A 110 9.23 -6.27 23.83
C TYR A 110 9.54 -6.70 22.43
N GLN A 111 9.64 -5.71 21.51
CA GLN A 111 10.00 -5.90 20.11
C GLN A 111 11.05 -4.87 19.72
N TYR A 112 12.05 -5.29 19.00
CA TYR A 112 13.04 -4.46 18.34
C TYR A 112 12.97 -4.69 16.84
N VAL A 113 12.74 -3.61 16.11
CA VAL A 113 12.74 -3.61 14.64
C VAL A 113 13.80 -2.65 14.15
N THR A 114 14.69 -3.13 13.29
CA THR A 114 15.64 -2.26 12.59
C THR A 114 15.53 -2.49 11.09
N TYR A 115 15.55 -1.40 10.36
CA TYR A 115 15.59 -1.35 8.91
C TYR A 115 16.77 -0.49 8.51
N SER A 116 17.58 -0.96 7.58
CA SER A 116 18.70 -0.20 7.03
C SER A 116 18.76 -0.37 5.53
N GLU A 117 18.98 0.73 4.86
CA GLU A 117 19.05 0.79 3.42
C GLU A 117 20.19 1.71 3.02
N HIS A 118 20.94 1.32 2.01
CA HIS A 118 21.95 2.16 1.38
C HIS A 118 22.00 1.86 -0.11
N GLY A 119 22.24 2.88 -0.87
CA GLY A 119 22.28 2.78 -2.30
C GLY A 119 22.80 4.02 -2.98
N ASP A 120 22.64 4.04 -4.28
CA ASP A 120 22.92 5.21 -5.09
C ASP A 120 21.93 5.32 -6.26
N TYR A 121 21.58 6.56 -6.57
CA TYR A 121 20.78 6.93 -7.73
C TYR A 121 21.60 7.75 -8.69
N LYS A 122 21.53 7.44 -9.98
CA LYS A 122 22.21 8.17 -11.07
C LYS A 122 21.27 8.37 -12.22
N ILE A 123 21.36 9.52 -12.90
CA ILE A 123 20.58 9.76 -14.11
C ILE A 123 21.43 10.40 -15.21
N CYS A 124 21.22 10.02 -16.45
CA CYS A 124 21.77 10.65 -17.63
C CYS A 124 20.65 11.06 -18.61
N TYR A 125 20.96 12.03 -19.44
CA TYR A 125 20.04 12.62 -20.41
C TYR A 125 20.45 12.31 -21.84
N TRP A 126 19.46 12.24 -22.71
CA TRP A 126 19.67 12.12 -24.13
C TRP A 126 20.30 13.41 -24.69
N ASN A 127 21.45 13.25 -25.31
CA ASN A 127 22.08 14.35 -26.06
C ASN A 127 21.69 14.22 -27.53
N ARG A 128 20.95 15.22 -28.05
CA ARG A 128 20.43 15.21 -29.42
C ARG A 128 21.54 15.26 -30.49
N ASP A 129 22.61 16.00 -30.22
CA ASP A 129 23.70 16.21 -31.16
C ASP A 129 24.60 14.98 -31.27
N ALA A 130 24.84 14.32 -30.13
CA ALA A 130 25.67 13.12 -30.07
C ALA A 130 24.86 11.82 -30.28
N GLU A 131 23.53 11.90 -30.25
CA GLU A 131 22.60 10.76 -30.32
C GLU A 131 22.92 9.65 -29.28
N GLU A 132 23.34 10.05 -28.09
CA GLU A 132 23.67 9.16 -26.97
C GLU A 132 23.20 9.68 -25.62
N PHE A 133 23.08 8.80 -24.61
CA PHE A 133 22.86 9.23 -23.23
C PHE A 133 24.18 9.68 -22.61
N LYS A 134 24.22 10.91 -22.12
CA LYS A 134 25.39 11.47 -21.44
C LYS A 134 25.14 11.68 -19.95
N TRP A 135 26.13 11.31 -19.15
CA TRP A 135 26.20 11.72 -17.75
C TRP A 135 26.39 13.22 -17.68
N GLN A 136 25.64 13.84 -16.81
CA GLN A 136 25.79 15.25 -16.54
C GLN A 136 26.71 15.41 -15.34
N ASP A 137 27.81 16.10 -15.52
CA ASP A 137 28.84 16.33 -14.49
C ASP A 137 28.58 17.56 -13.63
N GLY A 138 27.42 18.19 -13.77
CA GLY A 138 27.03 19.39 -13.04
C GLY A 138 27.63 20.69 -13.56
N THR A 139 28.41 20.67 -14.64
CA THR A 139 29.11 21.86 -15.16
C THR A 139 28.24 22.80 -15.99
N GLN A 140 27.00 22.41 -16.33
CA GLN A 140 26.09 23.22 -17.16
C GLN A 140 24.80 23.65 -16.47
N GLY A 141 24.84 23.86 -15.15
CA GLY A 141 23.66 24.32 -14.40
C GLY A 141 22.58 23.26 -14.21
N GLN A 142 22.84 22.02 -14.59
CA GLN A 142 21.99 20.89 -14.29
C GLN A 142 22.39 20.31 -12.94
N GLU A 143 21.38 20.02 -12.10
CA GLU A 143 21.59 19.51 -10.75
C GLU A 143 22.45 18.26 -10.74
N ASN A 144 23.29 18.11 -9.74
CA ASN A 144 24.12 16.93 -9.55
C ASN A 144 23.21 15.71 -9.38
N LEU A 145 23.26 14.80 -10.35
CA LEU A 145 22.32 13.70 -10.47
C LEU A 145 22.90 12.36 -9.96
N TYR A 146 23.93 12.46 -9.13
CA TYR A 146 24.45 11.34 -8.37
C TYR A 146 24.13 11.53 -6.88
N ALA A 147 23.27 10.68 -6.33
CA ALA A 147 22.80 10.77 -4.96
C ALA A 147 23.01 9.43 -4.21
N PRO A 148 24.20 9.25 -3.59
CA PRO A 148 24.36 8.16 -2.63
C PRO A 148 23.53 8.45 -1.38
N PHE A 149 22.91 7.41 -0.82
CA PHE A 149 22.09 7.54 0.38
C PHE A 149 22.34 6.44 1.39
N TYR A 150 22.14 6.78 2.65
CA TYR A 150 22.17 5.88 3.81
C TYR A 150 20.94 6.16 4.66
N TYR A 151 20.18 5.14 4.95
CA TYR A 151 19.00 5.22 5.78
C TYR A 151 18.99 4.14 6.83
N ARG A 152 18.64 4.52 8.07
CA ARG A 152 18.49 3.57 9.17
C ARG A 152 17.35 3.98 10.08
N ARG A 153 16.40 3.05 10.27
CA ARG A 153 15.30 3.18 11.22
C ARG A 153 15.43 2.11 12.29
N GLN A 154 15.38 2.52 13.55
CA GLN A 154 15.40 1.64 14.71
C GLN A 154 14.19 1.91 15.58
N THR A 155 13.42 0.87 15.92
CA THR A 155 12.21 0.98 16.73
C THR A 155 12.30 0.02 17.90
N HIS A 156 12.24 0.55 19.11
CA HIS A 156 12.10 -0.19 20.35
C HIS A 156 10.66 -0.08 20.81
N SER A 157 10.02 -1.19 21.12
CA SER A 157 8.63 -1.22 21.52
C SER A 157 8.44 -2.11 22.73
N ALA A 158 7.72 -1.60 23.73
CA ALA A 158 7.23 -2.40 24.84
C ALA A 158 5.70 -2.36 24.85
N TYR A 159 5.05 -3.47 25.15
CA TYR A 159 3.60 -3.54 25.18
C TYR A 159 3.08 -4.42 26.28
N ALA A 160 1.83 -4.12 26.69
CA ALA A 160 1.02 -4.96 27.54
C ALA A 160 -0.38 -5.09 26.93
N GLN A 161 -0.94 -6.29 26.94
CA GLN A 161 -2.27 -6.59 26.46
C GLN A 161 -3.01 -7.46 27.46
N LEU A 162 -4.22 -7.03 27.82
CA LEU A 162 -5.15 -7.72 28.69
C LEU A 162 -6.33 -8.24 27.87
N ASN A 163 -6.63 -9.53 27.99
CA ASN A 163 -7.85 -10.14 27.46
C ASN A 163 -8.64 -10.75 28.62
N GLU A 164 -9.91 -10.38 28.72
CA GLU A 164 -10.79 -10.79 29.75
C GLU A 164 -12.20 -11.09 29.26
N ARG A 165 -12.87 -12.03 29.90
CA ARG A 165 -14.28 -12.30 29.66
C ARG A 165 -15.07 -12.46 30.94
N PHE A 166 -16.16 -11.72 31.03
CA PHE A 166 -17.10 -11.69 32.15
C PHE A 166 -18.51 -12.05 31.65
N GLY A 167 -18.82 -13.34 31.60
CA GLY A 167 -20.09 -13.80 31.04
C GLY A 167 -20.27 -13.37 29.58
N PRO A 168 -21.26 -12.51 29.27
CA PRO A 168 -21.49 -12.07 27.89
C PRO A 168 -20.57 -10.92 27.47
N VAL A 169 -19.77 -10.37 28.36
CA VAL A 169 -18.86 -9.24 28.04
C VAL A 169 -17.44 -9.75 27.87
N ALA A 170 -16.79 -9.38 26.77
CA ALA A 170 -15.35 -9.55 26.53
C ALA A 170 -14.68 -8.18 26.52
N LEU A 171 -13.51 -8.10 27.13
CA LEU A 171 -12.61 -6.94 27.12
C LEU A 171 -11.28 -7.33 26.54
N ASP A 172 -10.79 -6.56 25.59
CA ASP A 172 -9.44 -6.63 25.04
C ASP A 172 -8.86 -5.21 25.11
N ALA A 173 -7.79 -5.02 25.92
CA ALA A 173 -7.18 -3.72 26.10
C ALA A 173 -5.66 -3.84 25.99
N GLY A 174 -5.04 -2.95 25.24
CA GLY A 174 -3.61 -2.94 25.01
C GLY A 174 -3.01 -1.54 25.04
N LEU A 175 -1.76 -1.46 25.47
CA LEU A 175 -0.94 -0.27 25.36
C LEU A 175 0.42 -0.67 24.84
N ARG A 176 0.85 -0.01 23.76
CA ARG A 176 2.19 -0.14 23.18
C ARG A 176 2.88 1.21 23.24
N ALA A 177 4.09 1.24 23.78
CA ALA A 177 4.97 2.38 23.77
C ALA A 177 6.12 2.12 22.79
N GLU A 178 6.39 3.06 21.90
CA GLU A 178 7.47 2.97 20.92
C GLU A 178 8.45 4.13 21.06
N ARG A 179 9.74 3.81 20.98
CA ARG A 179 10.81 4.78 20.78
C ARG A 179 11.48 4.47 19.46
N LEU A 180 11.41 5.43 18.55
CA LEU A 180 11.95 5.33 17.20
C LEU A 180 13.10 6.32 17.02
N LYS A 181 14.15 5.85 16.37
CA LYS A 181 15.25 6.66 15.82
C LYS A 181 15.29 6.47 14.30
N ASP A 182 15.32 7.58 13.57
CA ASP A 182 15.22 7.64 12.12
C ASP A 182 16.36 8.54 11.61
N ASP A 183 17.38 7.90 11.04
CA ASP A 183 18.59 8.54 10.53
C ASP A 183 18.63 8.38 9.00
N MET A 184 18.84 9.47 8.31
CA MET A 184 19.04 9.51 6.87
C MET A 184 20.19 10.45 6.55
N ASP A 185 21.14 9.97 5.77
CA ASP A 185 22.30 10.73 5.31
C ASP A 185 22.37 10.66 3.79
N LEU A 186 22.28 11.81 3.15
CA LEU A 186 22.58 12.01 1.73
C LEU A 186 23.77 12.97 1.66
N PRO A 187 25.01 12.44 1.57
CA PRO A 187 26.24 13.22 1.75
C PRO A 187 26.36 14.46 0.86
N THR A 188 25.74 14.43 -0.32
CA THR A 188 25.76 15.52 -1.29
C THR A 188 24.59 16.51 -1.15
N ILE A 189 23.56 16.19 -0.33
CA ILE A 189 22.33 16.97 -0.29
C ILE A 189 21.96 17.39 1.13
N THR A 190 21.74 16.44 2.06
CA THR A 190 21.26 16.73 3.42
C THR A 190 21.42 15.52 4.34
N SER A 191 21.40 15.78 5.65
CA SER A 191 21.28 14.73 6.68
C SER A 191 20.09 15.04 7.58
N ARG A 192 19.38 14.00 8.00
CA ARG A 192 18.21 14.09 8.84
C ARG A 192 18.27 13.08 9.97
N HIS A 193 18.06 13.55 11.20
CA HIS A 193 18.02 12.71 12.40
C HIS A 193 16.76 13.03 13.19
N LYS A 194 15.79 12.13 13.21
CA LYS A 194 14.55 12.31 13.98
C LYS A 194 14.41 11.22 15.04
N LYS A 195 13.83 11.61 16.18
CA LYS A 195 13.48 10.71 17.28
C LYS A 195 12.03 10.93 17.66
N TYR A 196 11.30 9.84 17.82
CA TYR A 196 9.90 9.86 18.21
C TYR A 196 9.71 8.99 19.45
N THR A 197 8.75 9.38 20.27
CA THR A 197 8.24 8.55 21.36
C THR A 197 6.72 8.58 21.27
N ASP A 198 6.13 7.44 21.00
CA ASP A 198 4.70 7.30 20.72
C ASP A 198 4.04 6.29 21.62
N LEU A 199 2.76 6.55 21.98
CA LEU A 199 1.89 5.63 22.68
C LEU A 199 0.74 5.22 21.76
N PHE A 200 0.47 3.91 21.71
CA PHE A 200 -0.58 3.30 20.90
C PHE A 200 -1.54 2.52 21.78
N PRO A 201 -2.54 3.20 22.39
CA PRO A 201 -3.62 2.53 23.10
C PRO A 201 -4.58 1.85 22.13
N SER A 202 -5.11 0.69 22.54
CA SER A 202 -6.21 -0.02 21.90
C SER A 202 -7.14 -0.61 22.94
N ALA A 203 -8.44 -0.59 22.68
CA ALA A 203 -9.43 -1.21 23.54
C ALA A 203 -10.61 -1.71 22.71
N HIS A 204 -11.10 -2.92 22.99
CA HIS A 204 -12.30 -3.49 22.40
C HIS A 204 -13.18 -4.06 23.51
N ILE A 205 -14.46 -3.72 23.47
CA ILE A 205 -15.47 -4.24 24.38
C ILE A 205 -16.51 -4.96 23.52
N GLY A 206 -16.59 -6.27 23.70
CA GLY A 206 -17.56 -7.13 23.04
C GLY A 206 -18.71 -7.48 23.96
N TYR A 207 -19.94 -7.43 23.46
CA TYR A 207 -21.13 -7.91 24.13
C TYR A 207 -21.82 -8.99 23.29
N TYR A 208 -21.89 -10.20 23.83
CA TYR A 208 -22.47 -11.36 23.16
C TYR A 208 -23.94 -11.54 23.61
N SER A 209 -24.86 -11.50 22.66
CA SER A 209 -26.29 -11.66 22.93
C SER A 209 -26.97 -12.53 21.85
N ASN A 210 -28.22 -12.92 22.12
CA ASN A 210 -29.02 -13.70 21.16
C ASN A 210 -29.38 -12.90 19.89
N VAL A 211 -29.33 -11.56 19.96
CA VAL A 211 -29.59 -10.70 18.78
C VAL A 211 -28.34 -10.41 17.98
N GLY A 212 -27.17 -10.86 18.43
CA GLY A 212 -25.89 -10.69 17.77
C GLY A 212 -24.79 -10.29 18.74
N THR A 213 -23.58 -10.12 18.21
CA THR A 213 -22.42 -9.61 18.93
C THR A 213 -22.24 -8.15 18.60
N PHE A 214 -22.11 -7.31 19.62
CA PHE A 214 -21.74 -5.90 19.50
C PHE A 214 -20.29 -5.73 19.94
N THR A 215 -19.49 -5.02 19.17
CA THR A 215 -18.09 -4.73 19.53
C THR A 215 -17.83 -3.24 19.34
N LEU A 216 -17.48 -2.57 20.45
CA LEU A 216 -16.97 -1.20 20.43
C LEU A 216 -15.44 -1.27 20.47
N GLY A 217 -14.79 -0.68 19.50
CA GLY A 217 -13.34 -0.66 19.36
C GLY A 217 -12.78 0.75 19.26
N TYR A 218 -11.65 0.98 19.91
CA TYR A 218 -10.83 2.17 19.74
C TYR A 218 -9.38 1.75 19.49
N SER A 219 -8.70 2.43 18.56
CA SER A 219 -7.26 2.27 18.36
C SER A 219 -6.60 3.56 17.89
N ARG A 220 -5.34 3.77 18.33
CA ARG A 220 -4.43 4.74 17.75
C ARG A 220 -3.34 4.00 16.98
N ARG A 221 -3.07 4.43 15.73
CA ARG A 221 -2.04 3.85 14.84
C ARG A 221 -1.23 4.96 14.22
N THR A 222 -0.08 4.61 13.65
CA THR A 222 0.75 5.54 12.88
C THR A 222 1.06 4.96 11.49
N ASN A 223 1.16 5.84 10.51
CA ASN A 223 1.73 5.55 9.20
C ASN A 223 2.98 6.42 9.03
N ARG A 224 4.14 5.77 8.94
CA ARG A 224 5.43 6.47 8.83
C ARG A 224 5.88 6.50 7.39
N PRO A 225 6.36 7.65 6.90
CA PRO A 225 6.88 7.72 5.54
C PRO A 225 7.99 6.68 5.33
N GLY A 226 7.95 5.97 4.20
CA GLY A 226 9.06 5.17 3.70
C GLY A 226 10.18 6.07 3.19
N ILE A 227 11.37 5.49 2.96
CA ILE A 227 12.56 6.25 2.54
C ILE A 227 12.31 7.01 1.24
N TRP A 228 11.75 6.41 0.24
CA TRP A 228 11.47 7.02 -1.05
C TRP A 228 10.60 8.30 -0.98
N LYS A 229 9.80 8.46 0.11
CA LYS A 229 9.07 9.71 0.38
C LYS A 229 9.94 10.80 1.00
N LEU A 230 11.10 10.42 1.52
CA LEU A 230 12.01 11.31 2.24
C LEU A 230 13.15 11.81 1.38
N GLU A 231 13.43 11.17 0.25
CA GLU A 231 14.56 11.45 -0.64
C GLU A 231 14.42 12.80 -1.33
N PRO A 232 15.28 13.79 -1.03
CA PRO A 232 15.15 15.15 -1.53
C PRO A 232 15.84 15.35 -2.88
N TYR A 233 15.78 14.36 -3.76
CA TYR A 233 16.25 14.47 -5.14
C TYR A 233 15.12 14.16 -6.12
N ILE A 234 15.24 14.70 -7.33
CA ILE A 234 14.21 14.55 -8.35
C ILE A 234 14.35 13.19 -9.03
N THR A 235 13.27 12.43 -9.01
CA THR A 235 13.08 11.21 -9.80
C THR A 235 12.04 11.44 -10.88
N TYR A 236 11.97 10.55 -11.87
CA TYR A 236 11.10 10.67 -13.02
C TYR A 236 10.04 9.56 -13.01
N GLU A 237 8.76 9.95 -12.93
CA GLU A 237 7.66 9.03 -13.19
C GLU A 237 7.52 8.82 -14.71
N ASP A 238 7.58 9.92 -15.44
CA ASP A 238 7.70 10.00 -16.89
C ASP A 238 8.49 11.27 -17.27
N TYR A 239 8.64 11.54 -18.57
CA TYR A 239 9.41 12.71 -19.01
C TYR A 239 8.85 14.05 -18.52
N TYR A 240 7.51 14.17 -18.42
CA TYR A 240 6.84 15.41 -18.00
C TYR A 240 6.42 15.43 -16.54
N THR A 241 6.55 14.30 -15.83
CA THR A 241 6.20 14.19 -14.42
C THR A 241 7.42 13.83 -13.61
N ARG A 242 7.87 14.76 -12.79
CA ARG A 242 8.97 14.58 -11.84
C ARG A 242 8.42 14.45 -10.43
N ILE A 243 9.11 13.72 -9.59
CA ILE A 243 8.76 13.52 -8.18
C ILE A 243 9.94 13.92 -7.31
N ILE A 244 9.66 14.59 -6.20
CA ILE A 244 10.64 14.86 -5.15
C ILE A 244 10.08 14.49 -3.80
N GLY A 245 10.83 13.70 -3.04
CA GLY A 245 10.52 13.40 -1.65
C GLY A 245 10.82 14.59 -0.73
N ASN A 246 10.48 14.43 0.55
CA ASN A 246 10.65 15.50 1.54
C ASN A 246 11.20 14.93 2.85
N PRO A 247 12.46 15.24 3.21
CA PRO A 247 13.07 14.75 4.44
C PRO A 247 12.38 15.28 5.70
N ASP A 248 11.59 16.35 5.60
CA ASP A 248 10.90 16.96 6.74
C ASP A 248 9.55 16.33 7.06
N LEU A 249 9.11 15.35 6.29
CA LEU A 249 7.86 14.64 6.57
C LEU A 249 7.80 14.11 8.00
N ASN A 250 6.63 14.29 8.60
CA ASN A 250 6.28 13.72 9.89
C ASN A 250 5.37 12.50 9.70
N SER A 251 5.30 11.66 10.73
CA SER A 251 4.40 10.52 10.73
C SER A 251 2.93 10.96 10.71
N GLU A 252 2.11 10.23 10.01
CA GLU A 252 0.65 10.34 10.08
C GLU A 252 0.14 9.52 11.25
N TYR A 253 -0.84 10.05 12.02
CA TYR A 253 -1.50 9.37 13.13
C TYR A 253 -2.98 9.18 12.83
N ILE A 254 -3.46 7.99 13.12
CA ILE A 254 -4.83 7.57 12.85
C ILE A 254 -5.48 7.15 14.17
N HIS A 255 -6.53 7.86 14.57
CA HIS A 255 -7.44 7.46 15.64
C HIS A 255 -8.69 6.87 15.00
N ALA A 256 -9.05 5.66 15.39
CA ALA A 256 -10.23 4.97 14.90
C ALA A 256 -11.13 4.57 16.07
N LEU A 257 -12.42 4.83 15.91
CA LEU A 257 -13.51 4.37 16.80
C LEU A 257 -14.52 3.64 15.92
N ASP A 258 -14.79 2.39 16.25
CA ASP A 258 -15.64 1.49 15.47
C ASP A 258 -16.68 0.85 16.37
N LEU A 259 -17.95 0.80 15.93
CA LEU A 259 -19.02 0.04 16.57
C LEU A 259 -19.55 -0.99 15.58
N GLU A 260 -19.23 -2.24 15.81
CA GLU A 260 -19.67 -3.36 14.98
C GLU A 260 -20.86 -4.06 15.62
N TRP A 261 -21.86 -4.40 14.80
CA TRP A 261 -22.85 -5.41 15.08
C TRP A 261 -22.69 -6.56 14.10
N ARG A 262 -22.54 -7.78 14.64
CA ARG A 262 -22.39 -9.00 13.84
C ARG A 262 -23.40 -10.05 14.27
N LYS A 263 -24.05 -10.66 13.30
CA LYS A 263 -25.00 -11.76 13.54
C LYS A 263 -24.82 -12.86 12.51
N THR A 264 -24.75 -14.09 12.99
CA THR A 264 -24.92 -15.27 12.16
C THR A 264 -26.42 -15.51 12.01
N LEU A 265 -26.89 -15.42 10.77
CA LEU A 265 -28.25 -15.71 10.36
C LEU A 265 -28.42 -17.21 10.09
N ALA A 266 -29.58 -17.65 9.65
CA ALA A 266 -29.78 -19.05 9.31
C ALA A 266 -28.89 -19.50 8.14
N HIS A 267 -28.48 -20.78 8.11
CA HIS A 267 -27.85 -21.44 6.97
C HIS A 267 -26.53 -20.81 6.49
N ASP A 268 -25.54 -20.70 7.36
CA ASP A 268 -24.19 -20.20 7.01
C ASP A 268 -24.18 -18.76 6.43
N MET A 269 -25.11 -17.92 6.87
CA MET A 269 -25.15 -16.50 6.54
C MET A 269 -24.64 -15.67 7.70
N THR A 270 -23.74 -14.77 7.45
CA THR A 270 -23.22 -13.79 8.44
C THR A 270 -23.37 -12.38 7.90
N LEU A 271 -23.98 -11.52 8.72
CA LEU A 271 -24.05 -10.08 8.46
C LEU A 271 -23.28 -9.34 9.53
N SER A 272 -22.42 -8.43 9.12
CA SER A 272 -21.72 -7.46 9.97
C SER A 272 -21.97 -6.06 9.46
N VAL A 273 -22.33 -5.16 10.35
CA VAL A 273 -22.49 -3.73 10.08
C VAL A 273 -21.62 -2.98 11.08
N THR A 274 -20.72 -2.14 10.58
CA THR A 274 -19.79 -1.36 11.39
C THR A 274 -19.99 0.13 11.11
N GLY A 275 -20.36 0.88 12.14
CA GLY A 275 -20.26 2.34 12.11
C GLY A 275 -18.87 2.77 12.56
N PHE A 276 -18.24 3.70 11.85
CA PHE A 276 -16.89 4.13 12.17
C PHE A 276 -16.69 5.63 12.14
N VAL A 277 -15.74 6.09 12.95
CA VAL A 277 -15.20 7.45 12.91
C VAL A 277 -13.67 7.35 12.93
N ARG A 278 -13.01 7.92 11.92
CA ARG A 278 -11.55 7.96 11.80
C ARG A 278 -11.07 9.41 11.74
N ARG A 279 -10.03 9.72 12.51
CA ARG A 279 -9.32 11.00 12.44
C ARG A 279 -7.87 10.74 12.10
N ASN A 280 -7.45 11.23 10.92
CA ASN A 280 -6.07 11.19 10.47
C ASN A 280 -5.46 12.57 10.64
N THR A 281 -4.30 12.65 11.29
CA THR A 281 -3.54 13.90 11.47
C THR A 281 -2.18 13.78 10.79
N GLY A 282 -1.73 14.87 10.16
CA GLY A 282 -0.49 14.88 9.40
C GLY A 282 -0.55 14.05 8.13
N VAL A 283 -1.71 14.00 7.47
CA VAL A 283 -1.92 13.23 6.23
C VAL A 283 -0.83 13.52 5.23
N VAL A 284 -0.14 12.49 4.76
CA VAL A 284 0.90 12.58 3.74
C VAL A 284 0.26 12.43 2.37
N ASP A 285 0.43 13.43 1.52
CA ASP A 285 -0.13 13.46 0.18
C ASP A 285 0.82 14.15 -0.79
N TYR A 286 0.52 14.04 -2.08
CA TYR A 286 1.24 14.69 -3.17
C TYR A 286 0.59 16.01 -3.53
N ILE A 287 1.43 17.02 -3.75
CA ILE A 287 1.02 18.24 -4.45
C ILE A 287 1.75 18.33 -5.79
N ARG A 288 0.98 18.60 -6.83
CA ARG A 288 1.47 18.83 -8.18
C ARG A 288 1.58 20.32 -8.44
N ARG A 289 2.71 20.74 -8.99
CA ARG A 289 2.97 22.13 -9.39
C ARG A 289 3.66 22.19 -10.74
N ALA A 290 3.54 23.30 -11.44
CA ALA A 290 4.35 23.58 -12.61
C ALA A 290 5.83 23.74 -12.16
N TYR A 291 6.73 23.11 -12.87
CA TYR A 291 8.15 23.12 -12.57
C TYR A 291 8.95 23.80 -13.69
N GLU A 292 8.82 23.32 -14.90
CA GLU A 292 9.35 23.88 -16.13
C GLU A 292 8.21 23.97 -17.16
N PRO A 293 8.38 24.70 -18.29
CA PRO A 293 7.37 24.69 -19.34
C PRO A 293 7.01 23.27 -19.78
N GLY A 294 5.75 22.85 -19.58
CA GLY A 294 5.25 21.52 -19.89
C GLY A 294 5.62 20.42 -18.87
N VAL A 295 6.41 20.71 -17.84
CA VAL A 295 6.86 19.72 -16.85
C VAL A 295 6.22 20.00 -15.50
N THR A 296 5.71 18.95 -14.85
CA THR A 296 5.15 19.02 -13.50
C THR A 296 6.08 18.39 -12.47
N LEU A 297 6.04 18.91 -11.24
CA LEU A 297 6.74 18.36 -10.09
C LEU A 297 5.74 17.97 -9.02
N ASP A 298 5.70 16.70 -8.70
CA ASP A 298 4.98 16.15 -7.56
C ASP A 298 5.87 16.17 -6.32
N SER A 299 5.49 16.96 -5.33
CA SER A 299 6.18 17.05 -4.04
C SER A 299 5.38 16.37 -2.96
N ILE A 300 6.04 15.65 -2.06
CA ILE A 300 5.41 14.92 -0.98
C ILE A 300 5.39 15.79 0.28
N ILE A 301 4.22 15.96 0.89
CA ILE A 301 4.02 16.86 2.02
C ILE A 301 3.10 16.27 3.08
N ASN A 302 3.15 16.82 4.31
CA ASN A 302 2.06 16.65 5.26
C ASN A 302 0.96 17.67 4.91
N ALA A 303 -0.05 17.24 4.15
CA ALA A 303 -1.02 18.10 3.51
C ALA A 303 -2.09 18.67 4.48
N GLY A 304 -2.38 17.97 5.58
CA GLY A 304 -3.41 18.41 6.52
C GLY A 304 -3.96 17.32 7.42
N ASN A 305 -5.22 17.47 7.81
CA ASN A 305 -5.92 16.53 8.68
C ASN A 305 -7.24 16.10 8.03
N LYS A 306 -7.62 14.83 8.24
CA LYS A 306 -8.82 14.24 7.66
C LYS A 306 -9.70 13.59 8.72
N TRP A 307 -11.00 13.81 8.61
CA TRP A 307 -12.04 13.06 9.30
C TRP A 307 -12.81 12.20 8.31
N GLU A 308 -13.07 10.97 8.68
CA GLU A 308 -13.94 10.05 7.94
C GLU A 308 -14.97 9.46 8.90
N LYS A 309 -16.24 9.47 8.51
CA LYS A 309 -17.36 8.93 9.27
C LYS A 309 -18.25 8.15 8.34
N GLY A 310 -18.53 6.89 8.64
CA GLY A 310 -19.26 6.05 7.71
C GLY A 310 -19.76 4.75 8.27
N LEU A 311 -20.24 3.93 7.33
CA LEU A 311 -20.72 2.59 7.57
C LEU A 311 -19.98 1.61 6.67
N GLU A 312 -19.65 0.45 7.21
CA GLU A 312 -19.16 -0.71 6.49
C GLU A 312 -20.16 -1.85 6.67
N LEU A 313 -20.44 -2.56 5.60
CA LEU A 313 -21.30 -3.73 5.57
C LEU A 313 -20.51 -4.91 5.01
N GLN A 314 -20.50 -6.02 5.73
CA GLN A 314 -20.00 -7.29 5.23
C GLN A 314 -21.12 -8.33 5.33
N PHE A 315 -21.44 -8.92 4.20
CA PHE A 315 -22.43 -10.00 4.12
C PHE A 315 -21.78 -11.20 3.45
N THR A 316 -21.78 -12.32 4.15
CA THR A 316 -21.33 -13.62 3.60
C THR A 316 -22.47 -14.59 3.69
N ALA A 317 -22.74 -15.28 2.58
CA ALA A 317 -23.82 -16.25 2.50
C ALA A 317 -23.41 -17.45 1.66
N LYS A 318 -24.04 -18.59 1.95
CA LYS A 318 -23.96 -19.80 1.16
C LYS A 318 -25.37 -20.22 0.71
N PRO A 319 -25.93 -19.50 -0.29
CA PRO A 319 -27.32 -19.71 -0.71
C PRO A 319 -27.59 -21.12 -1.23
N ALA A 320 -26.55 -21.78 -1.75
CA ALA A 320 -26.60 -23.16 -2.21
C ALA A 320 -25.27 -23.88 -1.92
N ARG A 321 -25.27 -25.22 -1.90
CA ARG A 321 -24.04 -26.01 -1.66
C ARG A 321 -22.93 -25.74 -2.68
N TRP A 322 -23.27 -25.23 -3.84
CA TRP A 322 -22.38 -24.94 -4.95
C TRP A 322 -22.06 -23.44 -5.10
N TRP A 323 -22.71 -22.57 -4.30
CA TRP A 323 -22.54 -21.12 -4.38
C TRP A 323 -22.23 -20.50 -3.02
N ASN A 324 -21.11 -19.78 -2.94
CA ASN A 324 -20.72 -18.96 -1.80
C ASN A 324 -20.53 -17.51 -2.30
N THR A 325 -21.10 -16.55 -1.62
CA THR A 325 -21.01 -15.13 -1.97
C THR A 325 -20.59 -14.29 -0.77
N THR A 326 -19.76 -13.27 -1.03
CA THR A 326 -19.37 -12.25 -0.05
C THR A 326 -19.54 -10.87 -0.67
N VAL A 327 -20.25 -10.00 0.03
CA VAL A 327 -20.42 -8.60 -0.33
C VAL A 327 -19.76 -7.76 0.76
N ASN A 328 -18.87 -6.85 0.37
CA ASN A 328 -18.28 -5.85 1.23
C ASN A 328 -18.62 -4.48 0.65
N ALA A 329 -19.31 -3.66 1.41
CA ALA A 329 -19.66 -2.30 1.01
C ALA A 329 -19.23 -1.30 2.07
N SER A 330 -18.72 -0.17 1.66
CA SER A 330 -18.47 0.95 2.56
C SER A 330 -18.93 2.25 1.94
N GLY A 331 -19.52 3.11 2.78
CA GLY A 331 -19.89 4.47 2.41
C GLY A 331 -19.56 5.42 3.54
N PHE A 332 -18.91 6.52 3.23
CA PHE A 332 -18.46 7.46 4.25
C PHE A 332 -18.44 8.90 3.75
N HIS A 333 -18.67 9.80 4.68
CA HIS A 333 -18.41 11.22 4.51
C HIS A 333 -17.00 11.51 5.02
N TYR A 334 -16.22 12.21 4.20
CA TYR A 334 -14.90 12.71 4.58
C TYR A 334 -14.89 14.24 4.61
N ASN A 335 -14.03 14.78 5.48
CA ASN A 335 -13.76 16.20 5.60
C ASN A 335 -12.24 16.37 5.79
N PHE A 336 -11.59 16.98 4.81
CA PHE A 336 -10.17 17.25 4.79
C PHE A 336 -9.92 18.73 5.02
N HIS A 337 -9.11 19.05 6.02
CA HIS A 337 -8.63 20.39 6.33
C HIS A 337 -7.18 20.52 5.91
N ALA A 338 -6.93 21.30 4.88
CA ALA A 338 -5.61 21.59 4.39
C ALA A 338 -4.82 22.45 5.39
N SER A 339 -3.55 22.11 5.60
CA SER A 339 -2.61 22.88 6.41
C SER A 339 -1.35 23.31 5.62
N TYR A 340 -1.31 22.99 4.33
CA TYR A 340 -0.20 23.29 3.44
C TYR A 340 -0.68 24.18 2.30
N GLU A 341 0.16 25.16 1.92
CA GLU A 341 -0.11 26.08 0.81
C GLU A 341 -0.26 25.30 -0.52
N GLY A 342 -1.26 25.66 -1.33
CA GLY A 342 -1.59 24.97 -2.57
C GLY A 342 -2.49 23.74 -2.41
N CYS A 343 -2.86 23.38 -1.17
CA CYS A 343 -3.89 22.39 -0.87
C CYS A 343 -5.21 23.07 -0.54
N HIS A 344 -6.33 22.43 -0.91
CA HIS A 344 -7.67 22.96 -0.64
C HIS A 344 -8.42 22.09 0.37
N ASN A 345 -9.22 22.75 1.22
CA ASN A 345 -10.20 22.05 2.03
C ASN A 345 -11.16 21.31 1.13
N SER A 346 -11.44 20.06 1.45
CA SER A 346 -12.37 19.25 0.67
C SER A 346 -13.26 18.40 1.57
N HIS A 347 -14.49 18.18 1.14
CA HIS A 347 -15.45 17.32 1.81
C HIS A 347 -16.34 16.62 0.79
N GLY A 348 -16.92 15.52 1.16
CA GLY A 348 -17.81 14.79 0.26
C GLY A 348 -18.14 13.40 0.76
N LEU A 349 -18.87 12.69 -0.09
CA LEU A 349 -19.17 11.27 0.10
C LEU A 349 -18.30 10.45 -0.84
N SER A 350 -17.81 9.34 -0.32
CA SER A 350 -17.13 8.31 -1.11
C SER A 350 -17.47 6.93 -0.57
N GLY A 351 -17.03 5.89 -1.24
CA GLY A 351 -17.30 4.51 -0.83
C GLY A 351 -16.81 3.50 -1.84
N GLN A 352 -16.98 2.24 -1.49
CA GLN A 352 -16.61 1.13 -2.36
C GLN A 352 -17.55 -0.05 -2.17
N LEU A 353 -17.69 -0.86 -3.20
CA LEU A 353 -18.43 -2.12 -3.20
C LEU A 353 -17.54 -3.20 -3.80
N GLY A 354 -17.31 -4.26 -3.04
CA GLY A 354 -16.69 -5.50 -3.51
C GLY A 354 -17.69 -6.64 -3.45
N TRP A 355 -17.75 -7.43 -4.50
CA TRP A 355 -18.64 -8.59 -4.56
C TRP A 355 -17.90 -9.79 -5.11
N ILE A 356 -17.75 -10.83 -4.28
CA ILE A 356 -17.01 -12.05 -4.57
C ILE A 356 -18.00 -13.20 -4.61
N ASN A 357 -18.00 -13.96 -5.71
CA ASN A 357 -18.81 -15.17 -5.87
C ASN A 357 -17.94 -16.36 -6.21
N ASN A 358 -18.12 -17.43 -5.47
CA ASN A 358 -17.46 -18.70 -5.71
C ASN A 358 -18.51 -19.76 -6.06
N PHE A 359 -18.34 -20.41 -7.21
CA PHE A 359 -19.21 -21.45 -7.72
C PHE A 359 -18.45 -22.77 -7.85
N VAL A 360 -18.97 -23.83 -7.22
CA VAL A 360 -18.48 -25.19 -7.43
C VAL A 360 -19.35 -25.82 -8.53
N VAL A 361 -18.92 -25.69 -9.78
CA VAL A 361 -19.70 -26.12 -10.96
C VAL A 361 -19.62 -27.62 -11.22
N ALA A 362 -18.54 -28.27 -10.73
CA ALA A 362 -18.37 -29.72 -10.75
C ALA A 362 -17.47 -30.15 -9.58
N ARG A 363 -17.36 -31.48 -9.36
CA ARG A 363 -16.59 -32.05 -8.22
C ARG A 363 -15.17 -31.50 -8.07
N ASN A 364 -14.54 -31.16 -9.19
CA ASN A 364 -13.14 -30.71 -9.26
C ASN A 364 -12.97 -29.37 -9.96
N THR A 365 -14.07 -28.64 -10.21
CA THR A 365 -14.08 -27.41 -10.97
C THR A 365 -14.76 -26.31 -10.16
N SER A 366 -14.09 -25.19 -9.98
CA SER A 366 -14.65 -23.99 -9.38
C SER A 366 -14.46 -22.79 -10.30
N LEU A 367 -15.43 -21.88 -10.25
CA LEU A 367 -15.38 -20.57 -10.88
C LEU A 367 -15.49 -19.53 -9.79
N GLN A 368 -14.77 -18.41 -9.97
CA GLN A 368 -14.90 -17.24 -9.13
C GLN A 368 -15.16 -16.03 -10.01
N PHE A 369 -16.09 -15.21 -9.60
CA PHE A 369 -16.39 -13.93 -10.22
C PHE A 369 -16.31 -12.84 -9.15
N ASP A 370 -15.46 -11.83 -9.40
CA ASP A 370 -15.24 -10.71 -8.51
C ASP A 370 -15.61 -9.41 -9.21
N GLY A 371 -16.33 -8.55 -8.52
CA GLY A 371 -16.69 -7.22 -8.98
C GLY A 371 -16.27 -6.17 -7.95
N HIS A 372 -15.66 -5.08 -8.43
CA HIS A 372 -15.26 -3.95 -7.61
C HIS A 372 -15.77 -2.65 -8.21
N VAL A 373 -16.36 -1.82 -7.36
CA VAL A 373 -16.82 -0.46 -7.71
C VAL A 373 -16.27 0.50 -6.68
N VAL A 374 -15.64 1.57 -7.14
CA VAL A 374 -15.12 2.64 -6.30
C VAL A 374 -15.82 3.94 -6.66
N ALA A 375 -16.38 4.61 -5.66
CA ALA A 375 -17.04 5.90 -5.82
C ALA A 375 -16.01 7.02 -6.04
N PRO A 376 -16.42 8.14 -6.66
CA PRO A 376 -15.53 9.27 -6.86
C PRO A 376 -15.10 9.88 -5.52
N ARG A 377 -13.93 10.51 -5.50
CA ARG A 377 -13.43 11.23 -4.33
C ARG A 377 -12.78 12.55 -4.71
N GLN A 378 -12.81 13.50 -3.79
CA GLN A 378 -12.04 14.73 -3.90
C GLN A 378 -10.62 14.48 -3.41
N LEU A 379 -9.64 15.04 -4.09
CA LEU A 379 -8.23 15.10 -3.73
C LEU A 379 -7.91 16.45 -3.08
N THR A 380 -6.72 16.59 -2.57
CA THR A 380 -6.17 17.86 -2.05
C THR A 380 -6.13 18.98 -3.12
N GLN A 381 -5.98 18.60 -4.39
CA GLN A 381 -5.89 19.49 -5.53
C GLN A 381 -6.87 19.12 -6.67
N GLY A 382 -7.93 18.38 -6.42
CA GLY A 382 -8.81 17.99 -7.50
C GLY A 382 -9.78 16.86 -7.18
N ARG A 383 -10.09 16.05 -8.18
CA ARG A 383 -11.08 14.97 -8.08
C ARG A 383 -10.67 13.74 -8.88
N GLU A 384 -10.95 12.58 -8.32
CA GLU A 384 -10.93 11.28 -9.01
C GLU A 384 -12.34 10.84 -9.40
N SER A 385 -12.46 10.23 -10.58
CA SER A 385 -13.74 9.66 -11.04
C SER A 385 -14.03 8.32 -10.36
N ALA A 386 -15.30 7.92 -10.41
CA ALA A 386 -15.65 6.53 -10.14
C ALA A 386 -15.04 5.60 -11.19
N TYR A 387 -14.73 4.36 -10.76
CA TYR A 387 -14.34 3.29 -11.67
C TYR A 387 -14.84 1.94 -11.16
N CYS A 388 -14.91 0.96 -12.05
CA CYS A 388 -15.24 -0.41 -11.68
C CYS A 388 -14.40 -1.39 -12.52
N TYR A 389 -14.20 -2.60 -11.98
CA TYR A 389 -13.57 -3.69 -12.72
C TYR A 389 -14.14 -5.04 -12.27
N PHE A 390 -13.98 -6.03 -13.14
CA PHE A 390 -14.52 -7.38 -12.93
C PHE A 390 -13.46 -8.40 -13.31
N ASP A 391 -13.27 -9.38 -12.43
CA ASP A 391 -12.33 -10.47 -12.57
C ASP A 391 -13.08 -11.80 -12.67
N LEU A 392 -12.56 -12.70 -13.48
CA LEU A 392 -13.07 -14.07 -13.59
C LEU A 392 -11.93 -15.05 -13.40
N ALA A 393 -12.11 -16.00 -12.50
CA ALA A 393 -11.17 -17.09 -12.29
C ALA A 393 -11.85 -18.45 -12.48
N ALA A 394 -11.11 -19.38 -13.06
CA ALA A 394 -11.49 -20.77 -13.17
C ALA A 394 -10.38 -21.66 -12.61
N ARG A 395 -10.74 -22.63 -11.81
CA ARG A 395 -9.80 -23.61 -11.25
C ARG A 395 -10.29 -25.02 -11.50
N GLN A 396 -9.40 -25.86 -12.06
CA GLN A 396 -9.59 -27.27 -12.27
C GLN A 396 -8.59 -28.08 -11.46
N THR A 397 -9.04 -29.06 -10.67
CA THR A 397 -8.16 -30.00 -9.99
C THR A 397 -8.23 -31.38 -10.66
N LEU A 398 -7.06 -31.98 -10.85
CA LEU A 398 -6.87 -33.23 -11.58
C LEU A 398 -5.99 -34.20 -10.77
N LEU A 399 -5.84 -35.43 -11.26
CA LEU A 399 -4.95 -36.45 -10.71
C LEU A 399 -5.16 -36.70 -9.20
N GLY A 400 -6.40 -36.83 -8.75
CA GLY A 400 -6.72 -37.03 -7.33
C GLY A 400 -6.31 -35.86 -6.45
N LYS A 401 -6.45 -34.61 -6.93
CA LYS A 401 -6.07 -33.32 -6.31
C LYS A 401 -4.57 -33.05 -6.28
N LYS A 402 -3.76 -33.84 -6.99
CA LYS A 402 -2.31 -33.58 -7.08
C LYS A 402 -1.96 -32.47 -8.05
N LEU A 403 -2.76 -32.26 -9.09
CA LEU A 403 -2.55 -31.19 -10.08
C LEU A 403 -3.70 -30.17 -9.98
N SER A 404 -3.37 -28.91 -9.86
CA SER A 404 -4.32 -27.79 -9.93
C SER A 404 -3.93 -26.86 -11.06
N ILE A 405 -4.88 -26.56 -11.94
CA ILE A 405 -4.72 -25.57 -13.01
C ILE A 405 -5.70 -24.43 -12.72
N GLY A 406 -5.17 -23.23 -12.60
CA GLY A 406 -5.93 -21.99 -12.39
C GLY A 406 -5.75 -21.03 -13.55
N LEU A 407 -6.83 -20.46 -14.04
CA LEU A 407 -6.84 -19.38 -15.03
C LEU A 407 -7.55 -18.19 -14.41
N VAL A 408 -6.92 -17.02 -14.42
CA VAL A 408 -7.49 -15.77 -13.91
C VAL A 408 -7.42 -14.72 -15.01
N ALA A 409 -8.56 -14.11 -15.32
CA ALA A 409 -8.67 -12.98 -16.22
C ALA A 409 -9.05 -11.74 -15.41
N HIS A 410 -8.10 -10.83 -15.24
CA HIS A 410 -8.30 -9.55 -14.55
C HIS A 410 -8.87 -8.51 -15.51
N ASN A 411 -9.77 -7.67 -14.99
CA ASN A 411 -10.42 -6.59 -15.74
C ASN A 411 -11.05 -7.09 -17.06
N LEU A 412 -11.74 -8.22 -17.00
CA LEU A 412 -12.28 -8.94 -18.16
C LEU A 412 -13.13 -8.03 -19.08
N LEU A 413 -13.87 -7.08 -18.51
CA LEU A 413 -14.77 -6.19 -19.25
C LEU A 413 -14.12 -4.87 -19.68
N HIS A 414 -12.82 -4.67 -19.45
CA HIS A 414 -12.11 -3.42 -19.74
C HIS A 414 -12.72 -2.16 -19.10
N THR A 415 -13.32 -2.29 -17.94
CA THR A 415 -14.02 -1.20 -17.25
C THR A 415 -13.15 -0.44 -16.25
N ALA A 416 -11.96 -0.93 -15.91
CA ALA A 416 -11.00 -0.27 -15.02
C ALA A 416 -10.42 0.97 -15.69
N ARG A 417 -11.24 1.98 -15.90
CA ARG A 417 -10.83 3.27 -16.45
C ARG A 417 -10.78 4.28 -15.33
N TYR A 418 -9.63 4.87 -15.15
CA TYR A 418 -9.38 5.84 -14.12
C TYR A 418 -9.18 7.22 -14.74
N HIS A 419 -9.83 8.22 -14.17
CA HIS A 419 -9.68 9.62 -14.57
C HIS A 419 -9.49 10.46 -13.32
N SER A 420 -8.44 11.27 -13.29
CA SER A 420 -8.23 12.29 -12.28
C SER A 420 -8.04 13.65 -12.93
N ARG A 421 -8.64 14.67 -12.33
CA ARG A 421 -8.44 16.06 -12.71
C ARG A 421 -7.91 16.81 -11.51
N ARG A 422 -6.73 17.42 -11.67
CA ARG A 422 -6.12 18.29 -10.67
C ARG A 422 -6.14 19.73 -11.17
N HIS A 423 -6.40 20.63 -10.27
CA HIS A 423 -6.49 22.05 -10.56
C HIS A 423 -5.75 22.84 -9.48
N THR A 424 -4.80 23.67 -9.91
CA THR A 424 -4.10 24.66 -9.09
C THR A 424 -4.25 26.02 -9.73
N GLU A 425 -3.74 27.07 -9.11
CA GLU A 425 -3.77 28.43 -9.66
C GLU A 425 -3.14 28.54 -11.06
N PHE A 426 -2.08 27.75 -11.32
CA PHE A 426 -1.28 27.83 -12.54
C PHE A 426 -1.29 26.56 -13.40
N LEU A 427 -2.03 25.52 -13.00
CA LEU A 427 -2.00 24.24 -13.66
C LEU A 427 -3.35 23.55 -13.61
N VAL A 428 -3.83 23.09 -14.77
CA VAL A 428 -4.88 22.08 -14.87
C VAL A 428 -4.25 20.82 -15.46
N SER A 429 -4.31 19.71 -14.74
CA SER A 429 -3.80 18.43 -15.19
C SER A 429 -4.92 17.39 -15.21
N GLU A 430 -5.11 16.74 -16.33
CA GLU A 430 -6.04 15.61 -16.46
C GLU A 430 -5.27 14.35 -16.80
N THR A 431 -5.51 13.30 -16.02
CA THR A 431 -4.86 12.00 -16.21
C THR A 431 -5.91 10.94 -16.50
N TRP A 432 -5.76 10.25 -17.60
CA TRP A 432 -6.62 9.17 -18.05
C TRP A 432 -5.81 7.89 -18.06
N VAL A 433 -6.14 6.95 -17.20
CA VAL A 433 -5.50 5.63 -17.18
C VAL A 433 -6.49 4.60 -17.68
N LYS A 434 -6.10 3.89 -18.72
CA LYS A 434 -6.86 2.80 -19.31
C LYS A 434 -5.94 1.60 -19.46
N PRO A 435 -6.09 0.55 -18.65
CA PRO A 435 -5.34 -0.68 -18.83
C PRO A 435 -5.51 -1.21 -20.25
N LYS A 436 -4.40 -1.55 -20.89
CA LYS A 436 -4.36 -1.85 -22.33
C LYS A 436 -5.11 -3.14 -22.68
N TYR A 437 -5.06 -4.15 -21.80
CA TYR A 437 -5.66 -5.48 -22.02
C TYR A 437 -6.14 -6.08 -20.71
N PRO A 438 -7.08 -7.07 -20.74
CA PRO A 438 -7.25 -7.96 -19.60
C PRO A 438 -5.94 -8.70 -19.35
N CYS A 439 -5.50 -8.74 -18.10
CA CYS A 439 -4.36 -9.56 -17.72
C CYS A 439 -4.84 -11.00 -17.51
N ILE A 440 -4.27 -11.96 -18.23
CA ILE A 440 -4.59 -13.37 -18.11
C ILE A 440 -3.42 -14.09 -17.45
N ASN A 441 -3.66 -14.68 -16.29
CA ASN A 441 -2.68 -15.45 -15.53
C ASN A 441 -3.04 -16.94 -15.55
N LEU A 442 -2.07 -17.79 -15.90
CA LEU A 442 -2.16 -19.23 -15.81
C LEU A 442 -1.28 -19.73 -14.67
N ALA A 443 -1.87 -20.41 -13.69
CA ALA A 443 -1.18 -21.04 -12.59
C ALA A 443 -1.30 -22.55 -12.66
N ILE A 444 -0.18 -23.26 -12.66
CA ILE A 444 -0.13 -24.73 -12.62
C ILE A 444 0.60 -25.14 -11.34
N THR A 445 -0.10 -25.86 -10.46
CA THR A 445 0.46 -26.34 -9.19
C THR A 445 0.39 -27.85 -9.13
N TYR A 446 1.54 -28.49 -8.89
CA TYR A 446 1.62 -29.93 -8.70
C TYR A 446 2.11 -30.26 -7.31
N HIS A 447 1.34 -31.07 -6.56
CA HIS A 447 1.68 -31.55 -5.23
C HIS A 447 2.33 -32.94 -5.30
N PHE A 448 3.65 -33.00 -5.13
CA PHE A 448 4.42 -34.25 -5.21
C PHE A 448 4.10 -35.24 -4.07
N ARG A 449 3.70 -34.72 -2.92
CA ARG A 449 3.42 -35.55 -1.73
C ARG A 449 2.25 -34.96 -0.95
N GLN A 450 1.19 -35.74 -0.82
CA GLN A 450 0.13 -35.46 0.13
C GLN A 450 0.53 -36.10 1.46
N GLN A 451 0.95 -35.31 2.44
CA GLN A 451 1.14 -35.80 3.80
C GLN A 451 -0.25 -35.99 4.42
N ASN A 452 -0.65 -37.25 4.65
CA ASN A 452 -1.80 -37.58 5.48
C ASN A 452 -1.43 -37.50 6.99
N GLY A 453 -0.69 -36.51 7.41
CA GLY A 453 -0.38 -36.23 8.80
C GLY A 453 -1.25 -35.09 9.31
N LYS A 454 -1.71 -35.17 10.55
CA LYS A 454 -2.27 -33.99 11.26
C LYS A 454 -1.25 -32.86 11.07
N ALA A 455 -1.63 -31.86 10.30
CA ALA A 455 -0.82 -30.65 10.15
C ALA A 455 -0.62 -30.09 11.56
N ASN A 456 0.63 -30.08 12.05
CA ASN A 456 1.00 -29.12 13.05
C ASN A 456 0.74 -27.77 12.38
N THR A 457 -0.27 -27.07 12.86
CA THR A 457 -0.59 -25.72 12.42
C THR A 457 0.43 -24.75 13.02
N GLY A 458 1.70 -24.92 12.66
CA GLY A 458 2.61 -23.80 12.64
C GLY A 458 2.03 -22.81 11.65
N LYS A 459 1.84 -21.57 12.08
CA LYS A 459 1.44 -20.46 11.18
C LYS A 459 2.29 -20.59 9.92
N ALA A 460 1.63 -20.90 8.80
CA ALA A 460 2.31 -20.82 7.52
C ALA A 460 2.89 -19.40 7.43
N LEU A 461 4.20 -19.29 7.31
CA LEU A 461 4.83 -18.04 6.91
C LEU A 461 4.15 -17.66 5.60
N SER A 462 3.39 -16.59 5.62
CA SER A 462 2.87 -16.00 4.39
C SER A 462 4.09 -15.57 3.59
N THR A 463 4.46 -16.39 2.63
CA THR A 463 5.39 -16.04 1.55
C THR A 463 4.64 -15.22 0.51
N GLU A 464 3.81 -14.29 0.92
CA GLU A 464 3.47 -13.17 0.08
C GLU A 464 4.73 -12.32 0.02
N ALA A 465 5.51 -12.52 -1.04
CA ALA A 465 6.39 -11.50 -1.50
C ALA A 465 5.47 -10.31 -1.84
N GLU A 466 5.30 -9.39 -0.89
CA GLU A 466 4.80 -8.07 -1.22
C GLU A 466 5.79 -7.54 -2.27
N PHE A 467 5.36 -7.59 -3.52
CA PHE A 467 5.88 -6.73 -4.54
C PHE A 467 5.49 -5.32 -4.08
N THR A 468 6.36 -4.69 -3.32
CA THR A 468 6.36 -3.24 -3.22
C THR A 468 6.89 -2.71 -4.56
N GLY A 469 6.11 -2.95 -5.62
CA GLY A 469 6.21 -2.14 -6.80
C GLY A 469 5.85 -0.73 -6.36
N LYS A 470 6.62 0.26 -6.77
CA LYS A 470 6.14 1.63 -6.80
C LYS A 470 4.74 1.53 -7.38
N ASP A 471 3.71 1.78 -6.57
CA ASP A 471 2.33 1.67 -6.99
C ASP A 471 2.13 2.62 -8.17
N PHE A 472 1.77 2.05 -9.32
CA PHE A 472 1.41 2.80 -10.52
C PHE A 472 0.13 3.58 -10.31
#